data_17893e563b3d23476ac7ef157df9fd2f
#
_entry.id   17893e563b3d23476ac7ef157df9fd2f
#
_cell.length_a   1.000
_cell.length_b   1.000
_cell.length_c   1.000
_cell.angle_alpha   90.00
_cell.angle_beta   90.00
_cell.angle_gamma   90.00
#
_symmetry.space_group_name_H-M   'P 1'
#
loop_
_entity.id
_entity.type
_entity.pdbx_description
1 polymer ?
#
loop_
_entity_poly.entity_id
_entity_poly.type
_entity_poly.pdbx_seq_one_letter_code
_entity_poly.pdbx_strand_id
1 'polypeptide(L)'
;MALRYPLPYGFAKSQRVLLEHEGPRRTLWVSERTVWASLSEVRRLHAYDVIEEVDDAALDRRMAQAYAGGSGDAAAVVGEVESAVDLSRLLQDLPAVEDLLEAANDAPIIRMLNALLTQAAKDGASDIHIEPYERASSVRFRVDGTLREVVQPNRALHAALISRLKIMAELDIAEKRLPQDGRISLRIGGRAVDVRVSTLPSAHGERAVLRLLDKGEAQFSLSGLGMSDAILKPFEALVHQPHGIVLVTGPTGSGKTTTLYAALQTLDTATTNVLTVEDPIEYELPGIGQTQVNGKIDLTFAKALRAILRQDPDVIMIGEIRDYETAQIAIQASLTGHLVLATLHTNDSPSAVTRLTDMGVEPFLLSSSLLGVLAQRLVRVLCTHCKRQDEQGLWHPVGCAECGHTGYKGRTGVYELMTADAQVREHIHNRAAESLLAQAAVSGGL
;
A
#
# COMPACT_ATOMS: atom_id res chain seq x y z
N MET A 1 18.27 -21.66 12.20
CA MET A 1 17.90 -21.58 13.62
C MET A 1 17.16 -20.27 13.83
N ALA A 2 16.01 -20.28 14.51
CA ALA A 2 15.22 -19.05 14.68
C ALA A 2 15.84 -18.16 15.77
N LEU A 3 15.98 -16.87 15.47
CA LEU A 3 16.34 -15.83 16.43
C LEU A 3 15.21 -15.69 17.48
N ARG A 4 15.56 -15.52 18.75
CA ARG A 4 14.60 -15.31 19.85
C ARG A 4 15.01 -14.08 20.66
N TYR A 5 14.03 -13.29 21.05
CA TYR A 5 14.19 -12.06 21.81
C TYR A 5 13.39 -12.16 23.12
N PRO A 6 14.01 -12.59 24.23
CA PRO A 6 13.28 -12.93 25.47
C PRO A 6 12.84 -11.73 26.31
N LEU A 7 13.33 -10.52 26.03
CA LEU A 7 12.92 -9.32 26.75
C LEU A 7 11.64 -8.74 26.18
N PRO A 8 10.70 -8.22 27.01
CA PRO A 8 9.55 -7.46 26.51
C PRO A 8 10.00 -6.18 25.77
N TYR A 9 9.32 -5.80 24.68
CA TYR A 9 9.68 -4.62 23.89
C TYR A 9 9.73 -3.33 24.70
N GLY A 10 8.70 -3.08 25.57
CA GLY A 10 8.65 -1.89 26.41
C GLY A 10 9.87 -1.80 27.36
N PHE A 11 10.30 -2.93 27.92
CA PHE A 11 11.53 -2.98 28.76
C PHE A 11 12.77 -2.72 27.88
N ALA A 12 12.91 -3.42 26.77
CA ALA A 12 14.04 -3.26 25.86
C ALA A 12 14.20 -1.81 25.38
N LYS A 13 13.11 -1.16 25.01
CA LYS A 13 13.08 0.23 24.55
C LYS A 13 13.38 1.24 25.66
N SER A 14 12.72 1.10 26.81
CA SER A 14 12.89 2.03 27.93
C SER A 14 14.29 1.94 28.57
N GLN A 15 14.87 0.75 28.64
CA GLN A 15 16.18 0.49 29.21
C GLN A 15 17.31 0.54 28.17
N ARG A 16 17.00 0.67 26.88
CA ARG A 16 17.97 0.71 25.78
C ARG A 16 18.85 -0.54 25.74
N VAL A 17 18.21 -1.73 25.81
CA VAL A 17 18.88 -3.04 25.74
C VAL A 17 18.11 -4.00 24.84
N LEU A 18 18.82 -4.85 24.10
CA LEU A 18 18.20 -5.92 23.30
C LEU A 18 18.95 -7.22 23.58
N LEU A 19 18.25 -8.25 24.05
CA LEU A 19 18.82 -9.58 24.23
C LEU A 19 18.42 -10.48 23.05
N GLU A 20 19.40 -10.97 22.33
CA GLU A 20 19.26 -11.81 21.15
C GLU A 20 19.83 -13.21 21.41
N HIS A 21 19.05 -14.23 21.12
CA HIS A 21 19.45 -15.63 21.18
C HIS A 21 19.58 -16.20 19.76
N GLU A 22 20.80 -16.51 19.35
CA GLU A 22 21.10 -17.20 18.10
C GLU A 22 21.66 -18.60 18.40
N GLY A 23 20.78 -19.58 18.48
CA GLY A 23 21.15 -20.93 18.92
C GLY A 23 21.72 -20.94 20.34
N PRO A 24 22.97 -21.41 20.57
CA PRO A 24 23.59 -21.40 21.87
C PRO A 24 24.15 -20.03 22.28
N ARG A 25 24.38 -19.12 21.31
CA ARG A 25 24.96 -17.79 21.56
C ARG A 25 23.88 -16.82 22.00
N ARG A 26 24.16 -16.05 23.08
CA ARG A 26 23.26 -15.03 23.65
C ARG A 26 24.00 -13.72 23.71
N THR A 27 23.58 -12.77 22.90
CA THR A 27 24.23 -11.45 22.81
C THR A 27 23.31 -10.39 23.40
N LEU A 28 23.83 -9.57 24.30
CA LEU A 28 23.16 -8.40 24.85
C LEU A 28 23.68 -7.15 24.12
N TRP A 29 22.82 -6.53 23.32
CA TRP A 29 23.11 -5.29 22.62
C TRP A 29 22.78 -4.10 23.51
N VAL A 30 23.70 -3.14 23.62
CA VAL A 30 23.61 -1.94 24.44
C VAL A 30 24.02 -0.71 23.64
N SER A 31 23.68 0.50 24.12
CA SER A 31 24.13 1.78 23.55
C SER A 31 24.63 2.70 24.66
N GLU A 32 25.17 3.86 24.30
CA GLU A 32 25.60 4.89 25.24
C GLU A 32 24.48 5.34 26.20
N ARG A 33 23.20 5.22 25.77
CA ARG A 33 22.02 5.56 26.57
C ARG A 33 21.45 4.41 27.38
N THR A 34 22.10 3.27 27.40
CA THR A 34 21.64 2.11 28.17
C THR A 34 21.65 2.43 29.67
N VAL A 35 20.55 2.12 30.33
CA VAL A 35 20.44 2.26 31.79
C VAL A 35 21.23 1.13 32.47
N TRP A 36 22.42 1.41 32.97
CA TRP A 36 23.32 0.40 33.51
C TRP A 36 22.71 -0.47 34.60
N ALA A 37 21.78 0.08 35.42
CA ALA A 37 21.06 -0.69 36.44
C ALA A 37 20.24 -1.83 35.84
N SER A 38 19.75 -1.68 34.60
CA SER A 38 18.95 -2.69 33.89
C SER A 38 19.76 -3.93 33.51
N LEU A 39 21.07 -3.80 33.30
CA LEU A 39 21.94 -4.94 33.00
C LEU A 39 21.94 -5.97 34.10
N SER A 40 21.89 -5.53 35.37
CA SER A 40 21.79 -6.40 36.54
C SER A 40 20.45 -7.15 36.55
N GLU A 41 19.37 -6.48 36.17
CA GLU A 41 18.04 -7.10 36.10
C GLU A 41 17.97 -8.09 34.94
N VAL A 42 18.50 -7.73 33.78
CA VAL A 42 18.58 -8.65 32.62
C VAL A 42 19.40 -9.89 32.99
N ARG A 43 20.54 -9.71 33.67
CA ARG A 43 21.40 -10.83 34.08
C ARG A 43 20.76 -11.74 35.14
N ARG A 44 19.89 -11.17 35.97
CA ARG A 44 19.15 -11.93 36.99
C ARG A 44 18.10 -12.85 36.37
N LEU A 45 17.46 -12.41 35.26
CA LEU A 45 16.35 -13.13 34.62
C LEU A 45 16.80 -13.98 33.41
N HIS A 46 17.84 -13.53 32.72
CA HIS A 46 18.32 -14.14 31.47
C HIS A 46 19.87 -14.21 31.48
N ALA A 47 20.41 -15.37 31.12
CA ALA A 47 21.83 -15.50 30.86
C ALA A 47 22.20 -14.91 29.50
N TYR A 48 23.33 -14.22 29.40
CA TYR A 48 23.95 -13.79 28.14
C TYR A 48 25.44 -14.05 28.18
N ASP A 49 26.03 -14.26 27.00
CA ASP A 49 27.41 -14.67 26.83
C ASP A 49 28.33 -13.49 26.48
N VAL A 50 27.78 -12.54 25.70
CA VAL A 50 28.50 -11.39 25.17
C VAL A 50 27.68 -10.13 25.32
N ILE A 51 28.34 -8.99 25.61
CA ILE A 51 27.76 -7.65 25.50
C ILE A 51 28.39 -6.97 24.27
N GLU A 52 27.59 -6.46 23.39
CA GLU A 52 28.03 -5.67 22.23
C GLU A 52 27.43 -4.26 22.29
N GLU A 53 28.29 -3.26 22.18
CA GLU A 53 27.88 -1.86 22.16
C GLU A 53 27.72 -1.38 20.72
N VAL A 54 26.62 -0.67 20.47
CA VAL A 54 26.30 -0.08 19.16
C VAL A 54 25.79 1.35 19.35
N ASP A 55 25.80 2.14 18.29
CA ASP A 55 25.16 3.46 18.34
C ASP A 55 23.65 3.36 18.55
N ASP A 56 23.04 4.41 19.10
CA ASP A 56 21.59 4.43 19.41
C ASP A 56 20.71 4.15 18.18
N ALA A 57 21.09 4.67 17.02
CA ALA A 57 20.33 4.45 15.79
C ALA A 57 20.44 3.00 15.28
N ALA A 58 21.60 2.37 15.47
CA ALA A 58 21.77 0.94 15.17
C ALA A 58 20.98 0.07 16.14
N LEU A 59 20.96 0.42 17.44
CA LEU A 59 20.15 -0.29 18.43
C LEU A 59 18.65 -0.17 18.11
N ASP A 60 18.17 1.00 17.74
CA ASP A 60 16.77 1.21 17.34
C ASP A 60 16.40 0.39 16.09
N ARG A 61 17.27 0.37 15.07
CA ARG A 61 17.05 -0.50 13.89
C ARG A 61 17.00 -1.98 14.26
N ARG A 62 17.90 -2.45 15.12
CA ARG A 62 17.89 -3.84 15.61
C ARG A 62 16.64 -4.16 16.41
N MET A 63 16.22 -3.28 17.32
CA MET A 63 14.98 -3.45 18.08
C MET A 63 13.77 -3.53 17.15
N ALA A 64 13.67 -2.60 16.19
CA ALA A 64 12.58 -2.62 15.21
C ALA A 64 12.54 -3.95 14.42
N GLN A 65 13.69 -4.48 14.00
CA GLN A 65 13.77 -5.77 13.31
C GLN A 65 13.44 -6.96 14.24
N ALA A 66 13.95 -6.94 15.46
CA ALA A 66 13.78 -7.99 16.45
C ALA A 66 12.29 -8.18 16.83
N TYR A 67 11.62 -7.09 17.15
CA TYR A 67 10.24 -7.13 17.64
C TYR A 67 9.20 -7.06 16.52
N ALA A 68 9.54 -6.61 15.32
CA ALA A 68 8.71 -6.81 14.12
C ALA A 68 8.52 -8.31 13.79
N GLY A 69 9.43 -9.17 14.26
CA GLY A 69 9.38 -10.63 14.08
C GLY A 69 8.79 -11.42 15.25
N GLY A 70 8.55 -10.81 16.41
CA GLY A 70 8.34 -11.51 17.68
C GLY A 70 6.98 -11.39 18.37
N SER A 71 6.00 -10.67 17.83
CA SER A 71 4.64 -10.70 18.38
C SER A 71 3.93 -11.99 17.95
N GLY A 72 3.41 -12.70 18.92
CA GLY A 72 2.75 -13.99 18.75
C GLY A 72 1.73 -14.01 17.61
N ASP A 73 1.56 -15.18 17.04
CA ASP A 73 0.53 -15.48 16.05
C ASP A 73 -0.81 -14.87 16.51
N ALA A 74 -1.42 -14.05 15.66
CA ALA A 74 -2.71 -13.42 16.00
C ALA A 74 -3.76 -14.44 16.40
N ALA A 75 -3.72 -15.66 15.85
CA ALA A 75 -4.58 -16.77 16.23
C ALA A 75 -4.37 -17.22 17.70
N ALA A 76 -3.12 -17.22 18.20
CA ALA A 76 -2.83 -17.56 19.59
C ALA A 76 -3.37 -16.48 20.55
N VAL A 77 -3.17 -15.19 20.23
CA VAL A 77 -3.71 -14.07 21.03
C VAL A 77 -5.25 -14.08 21.03
N VAL A 78 -5.89 -14.36 19.89
CA VAL A 78 -7.34 -14.49 19.82
C VAL A 78 -7.85 -15.62 20.72
N GLY A 79 -7.19 -16.80 20.72
CA GLY A 79 -7.54 -17.90 21.58
C GLY A 79 -7.40 -17.58 23.08
N GLU A 80 -6.36 -16.85 23.48
CA GLU A 80 -6.19 -16.35 24.85
C GLU A 80 -7.30 -15.36 25.24
N VAL A 81 -7.66 -14.44 24.34
CA VAL A 81 -8.72 -13.46 24.57
C VAL A 81 -10.08 -14.15 24.71
N GLU A 82 -10.39 -15.14 23.88
CA GLU A 82 -11.64 -15.90 23.96
C GLU A 82 -11.80 -16.63 25.29
N SER A 83 -10.69 -17.14 25.87
CA SER A 83 -10.70 -17.85 27.15
C SER A 83 -10.78 -16.93 28.37
N ALA A 84 -10.42 -15.63 28.23
CA ALA A 84 -10.28 -14.70 29.34
C ALA A 84 -11.43 -13.67 29.49
N VAL A 85 -12.40 -13.65 28.56
CA VAL A 85 -13.37 -12.55 28.44
C VAL A 85 -14.63 -12.75 29.28
N ASP A 86 -14.80 -11.90 30.30
CA ASP A 86 -16.10 -11.52 30.88
C ASP A 86 -16.60 -10.26 30.11
N LEU A 87 -17.56 -10.47 29.23
CA LEU A 87 -18.02 -9.49 28.20
C LEU A 87 -18.53 -8.16 28.78
N SER A 88 -18.89 -8.12 30.05
CA SER A 88 -19.56 -6.99 30.69
C SER A 88 -18.62 -5.84 31.08
N ARG A 89 -17.30 -6.08 31.16
CA ARG A 89 -16.29 -5.07 31.56
C ARG A 89 -15.59 -4.37 30.42
N LEU A 90 -15.74 -4.86 29.18
CA LEU A 90 -14.93 -4.42 28.03
C LEU A 90 -15.27 -3.05 27.44
N LEU A 91 -16.36 -2.44 27.86
CA LEU A 91 -16.90 -1.22 27.20
C LEU A 91 -16.52 0.09 27.90
N GLN A 92 -15.74 0.09 28.99
CA GLN A 92 -15.62 1.25 29.88
C GLN A 92 -14.31 2.05 29.87
N ASP A 93 -13.19 1.54 29.31
CA ASP A 93 -11.90 2.26 29.40
C ASP A 93 -11.28 2.54 28.03
N LEU A 94 -11.04 3.83 27.75
CA LEU A 94 -10.42 4.34 26.52
C LEU A 94 -9.23 5.26 26.82
N PRO A 95 -8.03 4.98 26.32
CA PRO A 95 -6.98 5.98 26.18
C PRO A 95 -6.46 6.18 24.74
N ALA A 96 -5.66 7.24 24.59
CA ALA A 96 -5.14 7.82 23.36
C ALA A 96 -4.05 6.97 22.66
N VAL A 97 -3.65 7.42 21.45
CA VAL A 97 -2.77 6.74 20.49
C VAL A 97 -1.39 6.41 21.10
N GLU A 98 -1.11 5.12 21.32
CA GLU A 98 0.19 4.59 21.73
C GLU A 98 0.75 3.61 20.69
N ASP A 99 2.07 3.33 20.73
CA ASP A 99 2.70 2.30 19.88
C ASP A 99 2.11 0.91 20.24
N LEU A 100 1.62 0.19 19.24
CA LEU A 100 0.92 -1.10 19.42
C LEU A 100 1.73 -2.16 20.15
N LEU A 101 3.06 -2.05 20.15
CA LEU A 101 3.96 -2.95 20.87
C LEU A 101 4.13 -2.59 22.36
N GLU A 102 3.74 -1.38 22.78
CA GLU A 102 3.80 -0.92 24.18
C GLU A 102 2.54 -1.26 24.99
N ALA A 103 1.43 -1.54 24.31
CA ALA A 103 0.10 -1.76 24.89
C ALA A 103 -0.08 -3.14 25.59
N ALA A 104 0.91 -3.58 26.38
CA ALA A 104 0.90 -4.92 27.01
C ALA A 104 -0.14 -5.11 28.14
N ASN A 105 -0.78 -4.02 28.62
CA ASN A 105 -1.73 -4.06 29.74
C ASN A 105 -3.18 -3.73 29.35
N ASP A 106 -3.48 -3.65 28.06
CA ASP A 106 -4.78 -3.22 27.56
C ASP A 106 -5.85 -4.31 27.61
N ALA A 107 -7.13 -3.88 27.53
CA ALA A 107 -8.28 -4.75 27.46
C ALA A 107 -8.12 -5.81 26.34
N PRO A 108 -8.63 -7.03 26.50
CA PRO A 108 -8.41 -8.15 25.59
C PRO A 108 -8.69 -7.82 24.11
N ILE A 109 -9.71 -7.01 23.81
CA ILE A 109 -10.07 -6.60 22.44
C ILE A 109 -8.98 -5.72 21.82
N ILE A 110 -8.33 -4.86 22.61
CA ILE A 110 -7.25 -3.99 22.13
C ILE A 110 -6.04 -4.85 21.77
N ARG A 111 -5.66 -5.81 22.63
CA ARG A 111 -4.57 -6.76 22.34
C ARG A 111 -4.84 -7.57 21.07
N MET A 112 -6.08 -8.04 20.89
CA MET A 112 -6.47 -8.78 19.70
C MET A 112 -6.36 -7.91 18.42
N LEU A 113 -6.85 -6.67 18.46
CA LEU A 113 -6.77 -5.75 17.31
C LEU A 113 -5.33 -5.38 16.99
N ASN A 114 -4.53 -5.10 18.02
CA ASN A 114 -3.11 -4.79 17.86
C ASN A 114 -2.34 -5.98 17.27
N ALA A 115 -2.63 -7.22 17.70
CA ALA A 115 -2.05 -8.42 17.14
C ALA A 115 -2.41 -8.60 15.66
N LEU A 116 -3.69 -8.37 15.29
CA LEU A 116 -4.14 -8.43 13.90
C LEU A 116 -3.45 -7.39 13.03
N LEU A 117 -3.36 -6.13 13.47
CA LEU A 117 -2.69 -5.05 12.74
C LEU A 117 -1.18 -5.33 12.58
N THR A 118 -0.53 -5.78 13.64
CA THR A 118 0.89 -6.13 13.64
C THR A 118 1.17 -7.31 12.71
N GLN A 119 0.35 -8.36 12.78
CA GLN A 119 0.48 -9.52 11.90
C GLN A 119 0.25 -9.14 10.44
N ALA A 120 -0.75 -8.31 10.15
CA ALA A 120 -1.04 -7.84 8.80
C ALA A 120 0.13 -7.04 8.21
N ALA A 121 0.72 -6.14 8.99
CA ALA A 121 1.90 -5.37 8.56
C ALA A 121 3.12 -6.29 8.33
N LYS A 122 3.35 -7.28 9.19
CA LYS A 122 4.42 -8.28 9.05
C LYS A 122 4.25 -9.12 7.78
N ASP A 123 3.02 -9.53 7.48
CA ASP A 123 2.69 -10.34 6.32
C ASP A 123 2.65 -9.53 5.01
N GLY A 124 2.82 -8.21 5.08
CA GLY A 124 2.69 -7.31 3.92
C GLY A 124 1.26 -7.28 3.37
N ALA A 125 0.26 -7.39 4.25
CA ALA A 125 -1.13 -7.31 3.84
C ALA A 125 -1.49 -5.89 3.41
N SER A 126 -2.20 -5.77 2.29
CA SER A 126 -2.76 -4.49 1.84
C SER A 126 -4.07 -4.16 2.56
N ASP A 127 -4.88 -5.17 2.87
CA ASP A 127 -6.18 -4.99 3.50
C ASP A 127 -6.45 -6.07 4.56
N ILE A 128 -7.13 -5.68 5.65
CA ILE A 128 -7.72 -6.58 6.65
C ILE A 128 -9.22 -6.51 6.48
N HIS A 129 -9.86 -7.65 6.32
CA HIS A 129 -11.31 -7.78 6.28
C HIS A 129 -11.80 -8.41 7.58
N ILE A 130 -12.71 -7.77 8.30
CA ILE A 130 -13.39 -8.29 9.49
C ILE A 130 -14.86 -8.44 9.16
N GLU A 131 -15.33 -9.66 9.04
CA GLU A 131 -16.62 -9.99 8.44
C GLU A 131 -17.48 -10.82 9.37
N PRO A 132 -18.73 -10.36 9.65
CA PRO A 132 -19.67 -11.12 10.45
C PRO A 132 -20.44 -12.13 9.59
N TYR A 133 -20.55 -13.34 10.07
CA TYR A 133 -21.42 -14.37 9.54
C TYR A 133 -22.44 -14.79 10.60
N GLU A 134 -23.37 -15.69 10.25
CA GLU A 134 -24.44 -16.12 11.15
C GLU A 134 -23.89 -16.67 12.48
N ARG A 135 -22.88 -17.53 12.43
CA ARG A 135 -22.34 -18.26 13.59
C ARG A 135 -20.93 -17.89 13.99
N ALA A 136 -20.19 -17.19 13.13
CA ALA A 136 -18.79 -16.87 13.34
C ALA A 136 -18.48 -15.44 12.86
N SER A 137 -17.35 -14.93 13.27
CA SER A 137 -16.67 -13.81 12.61
C SER A 137 -15.46 -14.36 11.86
N SER A 138 -15.09 -13.77 10.73
CA SER A 138 -13.89 -14.15 9.98
C SER A 138 -13.01 -12.93 9.81
N VAL A 139 -11.71 -13.09 10.07
CA VAL A 139 -10.69 -12.10 9.76
C VAL A 139 -9.82 -12.62 8.63
N ARG A 140 -9.80 -11.90 7.52
CA ARG A 140 -9.03 -12.26 6.33
C ARG A 140 -8.06 -11.15 5.96
N PHE A 141 -6.86 -11.51 5.57
CA PHE A 141 -5.86 -10.59 5.03
C PHE A 141 -5.78 -10.70 3.52
N ARG A 142 -5.62 -9.57 2.86
CA ARG A 142 -5.26 -9.54 1.43
C ARG A 142 -3.75 -9.40 1.31
N VAL A 143 -3.09 -10.46 0.92
CA VAL A 143 -1.63 -10.50 0.70
C VAL A 143 -1.39 -10.81 -0.77
N ASP A 144 -0.58 -10.01 -1.43
CA ASP A 144 -0.27 -10.12 -2.87
C ASP A 144 -1.53 -10.27 -3.75
N GLY A 145 -2.59 -9.51 -3.42
CA GLY A 145 -3.86 -9.49 -4.13
C GLY A 145 -4.84 -10.62 -3.76
N THR A 146 -4.40 -11.64 -2.99
CA THR A 146 -5.21 -12.79 -2.63
C THR A 146 -5.70 -12.68 -1.19
N LEU A 147 -7.00 -12.92 -0.95
CA LEU A 147 -7.57 -13.03 0.40
C LEU A 147 -7.25 -14.38 1.00
N ARG A 148 -6.76 -14.38 2.24
CA ARG A 148 -6.58 -15.59 3.06
C ARG A 148 -7.21 -15.39 4.43
N GLU A 149 -7.84 -16.42 4.97
CA GLU A 149 -8.33 -16.40 6.33
C GLU A 149 -7.17 -16.55 7.30
N VAL A 150 -7.18 -15.72 8.35
CA VAL A 150 -6.14 -15.69 9.40
C VAL A 150 -6.69 -16.27 10.68
N VAL A 151 -7.90 -15.87 11.07
CA VAL A 151 -8.55 -16.33 12.30
C VAL A 151 -10.07 -16.16 12.20
N GLN A 152 -10.79 -17.00 12.92
CA GLN A 152 -12.25 -16.93 13.09
C GLN A 152 -12.58 -16.63 14.54
N PRO A 153 -12.65 -15.36 14.95
CA PRO A 153 -13.04 -14.99 16.31
C PRO A 153 -14.46 -15.41 16.63
N ASN A 154 -14.71 -15.67 17.92
CA ASN A 154 -16.07 -15.90 18.38
C ASN A 154 -16.99 -14.74 17.97
N ARG A 155 -18.18 -15.08 17.51
CA ARG A 155 -19.20 -14.12 17.06
C ARG A 155 -19.50 -13.01 18.10
N ALA A 156 -19.42 -13.35 19.38
CA ALA A 156 -19.65 -12.41 20.48
C ALA A 156 -18.62 -11.27 20.53
N LEU A 157 -17.37 -11.49 20.06
CA LEU A 157 -16.31 -10.50 20.05
C LEU A 157 -16.43 -9.51 18.88
N HIS A 158 -17.20 -9.87 17.84
CA HIS A 158 -17.28 -9.07 16.61
C HIS A 158 -17.74 -7.63 16.86
N ALA A 159 -18.83 -7.44 17.60
CA ALA A 159 -19.36 -6.11 17.87
C ALA A 159 -18.38 -5.23 18.66
N ALA A 160 -17.64 -5.83 19.60
CA ALA A 160 -16.63 -5.12 20.38
C ALA A 160 -15.42 -4.72 19.51
N LEU A 161 -14.97 -5.59 18.58
CA LEU A 161 -13.93 -5.28 17.60
C LEU A 161 -14.33 -4.09 16.72
N ILE A 162 -15.53 -4.12 16.15
CA ILE A 162 -16.04 -3.03 15.30
C ILE A 162 -16.17 -1.73 16.10
N SER A 163 -16.70 -1.79 17.32
CA SER A 163 -16.82 -0.59 18.17
C SER A 163 -15.44 0.01 18.47
N ARG A 164 -14.44 -0.82 18.79
CA ARG A 164 -13.07 -0.32 19.02
C ARG A 164 -12.45 0.28 17.76
N LEU A 165 -12.64 -0.34 16.61
CA LEU A 165 -12.20 0.21 15.32
C LEU A 165 -12.83 1.56 15.04
N LYS A 166 -14.13 1.71 15.27
CA LYS A 166 -14.84 2.98 15.09
C LYS A 166 -14.27 4.08 15.98
N ILE A 167 -13.98 3.77 17.24
CA ILE A 167 -13.35 4.71 18.17
C ILE A 167 -12.00 5.17 17.63
N MET A 168 -11.13 4.21 17.25
CA MET A 168 -9.80 4.52 16.73
C MET A 168 -9.83 5.32 15.43
N ALA A 169 -10.88 5.14 14.62
CA ALA A 169 -11.08 5.82 13.34
C ALA A 169 -11.94 7.10 13.45
N GLU A 170 -12.28 7.53 14.69
CA GLU A 170 -13.13 8.70 14.97
C GLU A 170 -14.52 8.61 14.29
N LEU A 171 -15.08 7.40 14.24
CA LEU A 171 -16.41 7.12 13.68
C LEU A 171 -17.50 7.06 14.76
N ASP A 172 -18.74 7.26 14.35
CA ASP A 172 -19.90 7.16 15.25
C ASP A 172 -20.20 5.70 15.60
N ILE A 173 -20.04 5.36 16.90
CA ILE A 173 -20.28 4.02 17.44
C ILE A 173 -21.77 3.68 17.48
N ALA A 174 -22.62 4.68 17.69
CA ALA A 174 -24.05 4.50 17.83
C ALA A 174 -24.73 4.23 16.48
N GLU A 175 -24.24 4.84 15.41
CA GLU A 175 -24.78 4.64 14.07
C GLU A 175 -24.24 3.32 13.46
N LYS A 176 -25.13 2.34 13.26
CA LYS A 176 -24.79 1.00 12.73
C LYS A 176 -25.49 0.67 11.41
N ARG A 177 -26.29 1.62 10.89
CA ARG A 177 -27.15 1.41 9.72
C ARG A 177 -26.60 2.05 8.45
N LEU A 178 -25.60 2.94 8.60
CA LEU A 178 -25.01 3.66 7.49
C LEU A 178 -23.52 3.29 7.34
N PRO A 179 -23.00 3.27 6.11
CA PRO A 179 -21.56 3.14 5.87
C PRO A 179 -20.81 4.32 6.50
N GLN A 180 -19.64 4.05 7.04
CA GLN A 180 -18.77 5.10 7.58
C GLN A 180 -17.33 4.85 7.13
N ASP A 181 -16.61 5.93 6.83
CA ASP A 181 -15.20 5.92 6.45
C ASP A 181 -14.41 6.82 7.41
N GLY A 182 -13.28 6.32 7.86
CA GLY A 182 -12.38 7.00 8.79
C GLY A 182 -10.92 6.62 8.58
N ARG A 183 -10.05 7.17 9.43
CA ARG A 183 -8.61 6.96 9.34
C ARG A 183 -8.02 6.76 10.72
N ILE A 184 -7.07 5.84 10.83
CA ILE A 184 -6.28 5.59 12.02
C ILE A 184 -4.83 5.83 11.67
N SER A 185 -4.14 6.70 12.42
CA SER A 185 -2.68 6.83 12.33
C SER A 185 -2.06 6.12 13.54
N LEU A 186 -1.17 5.19 13.30
CA LEU A 186 -0.56 4.38 14.36
C LEU A 186 0.91 4.06 14.03
N ARG A 187 1.60 3.51 15.02
CA ARG A 187 2.98 3.01 14.83
C ARG A 187 3.02 1.51 15.04
N ILE A 188 3.68 0.80 14.15
CA ILE A 188 3.93 -0.64 14.26
C ILE A 188 5.43 -0.86 14.18
N GLY A 189 6.04 -1.29 15.29
CA GLY A 189 7.49 -1.49 15.33
C GLY A 189 8.30 -0.23 15.02
N GLY A 190 7.82 0.94 15.44
CA GLY A 190 8.45 2.24 15.18
C GLY A 190 8.14 2.86 13.82
N ARG A 191 7.51 2.12 12.88
CA ARG A 191 7.09 2.63 11.56
C ARG A 191 5.72 3.28 11.65
N ALA A 192 5.57 4.45 11.07
CA ALA A 192 4.26 5.10 10.94
C ALA A 192 3.43 4.38 9.86
N VAL A 193 2.22 3.97 10.23
CA VAL A 193 1.26 3.30 9.35
C VAL A 193 -0.06 4.05 9.43
N ASP A 194 -0.57 4.45 8.29
CA ASP A 194 -1.95 4.94 8.19
C ASP A 194 -2.87 3.79 7.79
N VAL A 195 -4.01 3.71 8.45
CA VAL A 195 -5.03 2.71 8.15
C VAL A 195 -6.33 3.42 7.80
N ARG A 196 -6.80 3.22 6.58
CA ARG A 196 -8.14 3.66 6.18
C ARG A 196 -9.13 2.59 6.61
N VAL A 197 -10.15 2.97 7.33
CA VAL A 197 -11.20 2.09 7.85
C VAL A 197 -12.50 2.42 7.15
N SER A 198 -13.12 1.42 6.54
CA SER A 198 -14.47 1.52 6.00
C SER A 198 -15.35 0.50 6.69
N THR A 199 -16.49 0.94 7.23
CA THR A 199 -17.52 0.07 7.82
C THR A 199 -18.75 0.06 6.96
N LEU A 200 -19.37 -1.12 6.82
CA LEU A 200 -20.57 -1.32 6.03
C LEU A 200 -21.56 -2.21 6.78
N PRO A 201 -22.81 -1.79 6.97
CA PRO A 201 -23.87 -2.65 7.49
C PRO A 201 -24.07 -3.90 6.64
N SER A 202 -24.22 -5.06 7.28
CA SER A 202 -24.54 -6.33 6.63
C SER A 202 -25.61 -7.09 7.41
N ALA A 203 -26.13 -8.19 6.86
CA ALA A 203 -27.19 -8.98 7.47
C ALA A 203 -26.87 -9.46 8.90
N HIS A 204 -25.59 -9.69 9.19
CA HIS A 204 -25.15 -10.23 10.47
C HIS A 204 -24.37 -9.21 11.34
N GLY A 205 -24.44 -7.91 11.04
CA GLY A 205 -23.75 -6.83 11.73
C GLY A 205 -22.87 -6.04 10.78
N GLU A 206 -22.09 -5.10 11.29
CA GLU A 206 -21.21 -4.30 10.46
C GLU A 206 -19.96 -5.10 10.06
N ARG A 207 -19.61 -5.08 8.79
CA ARG A 207 -18.29 -5.52 8.32
C ARG A 207 -17.34 -4.33 8.31
N ALA A 208 -16.06 -4.58 8.51
CA ALA A 208 -15.03 -3.56 8.35
C ALA A 208 -13.95 -4.02 7.38
N VAL A 209 -13.43 -3.07 6.61
CA VAL A 209 -12.24 -3.24 5.79
C VAL A 209 -11.23 -2.18 6.20
N LEU A 210 -10.02 -2.63 6.54
CA LEU A 210 -8.92 -1.77 6.93
C LEU A 210 -7.86 -1.85 5.84
N ARG A 211 -7.58 -0.75 5.15
CA ARG A 211 -6.48 -0.65 4.18
C ARG A 211 -5.25 -0.08 4.86
N LEU A 212 -4.17 -0.85 4.86
CA LEU A 212 -2.89 -0.44 5.44
C LEU A 212 -2.09 0.34 4.42
N LEU A 213 -1.63 1.54 4.82
CA LEU A 213 -0.78 2.41 4.03
C LEU A 213 0.52 2.60 4.83
N ASP A 214 1.56 1.91 4.43
CA ASP A 214 2.89 2.06 5.06
C ASP A 214 3.47 3.41 4.62
N LYS A 215 3.68 4.34 5.56
CA LYS A 215 4.31 5.65 5.33
C LYS A 215 5.84 5.59 5.35
N GLY A 216 6.44 4.40 5.41
CA GLY A 216 7.89 4.26 5.23
C GLY A 216 8.33 4.97 3.95
N GLU A 217 9.56 5.46 3.92
CA GLU A 217 10.14 6.07 2.72
C GLU A 217 10.06 5.08 1.55
N ALA A 218 8.95 5.12 0.83
CA ALA A 218 8.78 4.35 -0.39
C ALA A 218 9.67 4.99 -1.45
N GLN A 219 10.87 4.49 -1.61
CA GLN A 219 11.71 4.84 -2.75
C GLN A 219 11.10 4.17 -3.98
N PHE A 220 10.28 4.92 -4.69
CA PHE A 220 9.76 4.50 -5.97
C PHE A 220 10.86 4.68 -7.03
N SER A 221 11.22 3.61 -7.71
CA SER A 221 12.17 3.64 -8.82
C SER A 221 11.57 2.89 -9.99
N LEU A 222 11.56 3.52 -11.17
CA LEU A 222 11.05 2.86 -12.38
C LEU A 222 11.80 1.54 -12.68
N SER A 223 13.11 1.52 -12.46
CA SER A 223 13.93 0.30 -12.62
C SER A 223 13.54 -0.81 -11.62
N GLY A 224 13.08 -0.43 -10.41
CA GLY A 224 12.61 -1.37 -9.38
C GLY A 224 11.24 -2.00 -9.64
N LEU A 225 10.47 -1.46 -10.59
CA LEU A 225 9.13 -1.96 -10.90
C LEU A 225 9.12 -3.22 -11.78
N GLY A 226 10.26 -3.66 -12.26
CA GLY A 226 10.38 -4.87 -13.10
C GLY A 226 10.12 -4.64 -14.59
N MET A 227 10.19 -3.39 -15.06
CA MET A 227 10.13 -3.08 -16.49
C MET A 227 11.38 -3.57 -17.19
N SER A 228 11.22 -4.18 -18.37
CA SER A 228 12.35 -4.46 -19.25
C SER A 228 12.92 -3.18 -19.85
N ASP A 229 14.19 -3.16 -20.24
CA ASP A 229 14.82 -2.03 -20.90
C ASP A 229 14.05 -1.56 -22.16
N ALA A 230 13.40 -2.48 -22.86
CA ALA A 230 12.59 -2.18 -24.04
C ALA A 230 11.33 -1.35 -23.72
N ILE A 231 10.82 -1.43 -22.48
CA ILE A 231 9.68 -0.65 -22.00
C ILE A 231 10.17 0.57 -21.21
N LEU A 232 11.15 0.38 -20.33
CA LEU A 232 11.64 1.41 -19.41
C LEU A 232 12.17 2.64 -20.14
N LYS A 233 13.11 2.45 -21.06
CA LYS A 233 13.75 3.58 -21.77
C LYS A 233 12.76 4.41 -22.60
N PRO A 234 11.88 3.81 -23.43
CA PRO A 234 10.84 4.59 -24.12
C PRO A 234 9.90 5.29 -23.15
N PHE A 235 9.46 4.64 -22.06
CA PHE A 235 8.58 5.26 -21.08
C PHE A 235 9.23 6.45 -20.37
N GLU A 236 10.49 6.31 -19.94
CA GLU A 236 11.27 7.43 -19.40
C GLU A 236 11.39 8.59 -20.40
N ALA A 237 11.62 8.30 -21.67
CA ALA A 237 11.68 9.32 -22.72
C ALA A 237 10.32 10.05 -22.88
N LEU A 238 9.18 9.37 -22.71
CA LEU A 238 7.86 10.00 -22.73
C LEU A 238 7.62 10.91 -21.52
N VAL A 239 8.08 10.51 -20.33
CA VAL A 239 7.93 11.27 -19.08
C VAL A 239 8.77 12.55 -19.08
N HIS A 240 9.81 12.64 -19.91
CA HIS A 240 10.67 13.83 -20.05
C HIS A 240 10.32 14.68 -21.29
N GLN A 241 9.18 14.43 -21.93
CA GLN A 241 8.73 15.33 -23.01
C GLN A 241 8.27 16.68 -22.43
N PRO A 242 8.48 17.78 -23.18
CA PRO A 242 8.11 19.11 -22.66
C PRO A 242 6.61 19.33 -22.55
N HIS A 243 5.81 18.63 -23.33
CA HIS A 243 4.34 18.69 -23.30
C HIS A 243 3.72 17.44 -23.92
N GLY A 244 2.44 17.24 -23.70
CA GLY A 244 1.68 16.11 -24.18
C GLY A 244 1.02 15.33 -23.04
N ILE A 245 0.37 14.22 -23.35
CA ILE A 245 -0.27 13.36 -22.35
C ILE A 245 0.28 11.94 -22.41
N VAL A 246 0.69 11.41 -21.27
CA VAL A 246 1.08 10.02 -21.07
C VAL A 246 0.04 9.37 -20.15
N LEU A 247 -0.51 8.26 -20.58
CA LEU A 247 -1.54 7.53 -19.85
C LEU A 247 -0.97 6.25 -19.26
N VAL A 248 -1.35 5.95 -18.02
CA VAL A 248 -1.08 4.65 -17.39
C VAL A 248 -2.42 3.97 -17.14
N THR A 249 -2.62 2.78 -17.68
CA THR A 249 -3.89 2.07 -17.57
C THR A 249 -3.74 0.67 -16.99
N GLY A 250 -4.84 0.08 -16.58
CA GLY A 250 -4.92 -1.24 -15.97
C GLY A 250 -6.03 -1.31 -14.92
N PRO A 251 -6.40 -2.50 -14.46
CA PRO A 251 -7.42 -2.69 -13.43
C PRO A 251 -7.01 -2.05 -12.10
N THR A 252 -7.95 -1.98 -11.17
CA THR A 252 -7.67 -1.57 -9.79
C THR A 252 -6.62 -2.51 -9.16
N GLY A 253 -5.64 -1.94 -8.47
CA GLY A 253 -4.55 -2.72 -7.84
C GLY A 253 -3.46 -3.18 -8.81
N SER A 254 -3.42 -2.68 -10.05
CA SER A 254 -2.33 -2.98 -11.01
C SER A 254 -1.05 -2.18 -10.79
N GLY A 255 -1.02 -1.25 -9.80
CA GLY A 255 0.17 -0.47 -9.46
C GLY A 255 0.32 0.84 -10.23
N LYS A 256 -0.75 1.36 -10.86
CA LYS A 256 -0.71 2.61 -11.67
C LYS A 256 -0.13 3.80 -10.91
N THR A 257 -0.63 4.06 -9.71
CA THR A 257 -0.15 5.16 -8.85
C THR A 257 1.34 5.00 -8.52
N THR A 258 1.78 3.78 -8.21
CA THR A 258 3.20 3.47 -7.94
C THR A 258 4.07 3.79 -9.16
N THR A 259 3.61 3.44 -10.35
CA THR A 259 4.32 3.74 -11.60
C THR A 259 4.38 5.24 -11.87
N LEU A 260 3.27 5.97 -11.69
CA LEU A 260 3.27 7.43 -11.83
C LEU A 260 4.16 8.11 -10.78
N TYR A 261 4.13 7.67 -9.53
CA TYR A 261 5.01 8.20 -8.49
C TYR A 261 6.49 7.94 -8.82
N ALA A 262 6.82 6.73 -9.29
CA ALA A 262 8.17 6.42 -9.76
C ALA A 262 8.59 7.31 -10.95
N ALA A 263 7.67 7.59 -11.87
CA ALA A 263 7.92 8.50 -12.99
C ALA A 263 8.14 9.93 -12.50
N LEU A 264 7.31 10.44 -11.59
CA LEU A 264 7.46 11.79 -11.02
C LEU A 264 8.80 11.96 -10.28
N GLN A 265 9.29 10.91 -9.61
CA GLN A 265 10.59 10.96 -8.92
C GLN A 265 11.81 11.01 -9.87
N THR A 266 11.63 10.78 -11.17
CA THR A 266 12.70 10.98 -12.17
C THR A 266 12.85 12.44 -12.60
N LEU A 267 11.88 13.29 -12.27
CA LEU A 267 11.87 14.71 -12.62
C LEU A 267 12.67 15.53 -11.60
N ASP A 268 13.38 16.54 -12.10
CA ASP A 268 14.08 17.49 -11.24
C ASP A 268 13.10 18.53 -10.67
N THR A 269 12.58 18.28 -9.48
CA THR A 269 11.64 19.18 -8.81
C THR A 269 12.26 20.51 -8.32
N ALA A 270 13.56 20.69 -8.41
CA ALA A 270 14.19 21.98 -8.13
C ALA A 270 14.00 22.99 -9.27
N THR A 271 13.82 22.49 -10.49
CA THR A 271 13.67 23.31 -11.69
C THR A 271 12.33 23.13 -12.41
N THR A 272 11.55 22.15 -12.01
CA THR A 272 10.26 21.76 -12.63
C THR A 272 9.14 21.86 -11.60
N ASN A 273 8.11 22.63 -11.87
CA ASN A 273 6.93 22.72 -11.02
C ASN A 273 5.96 21.53 -11.29
N VAL A 274 5.97 20.55 -10.41
CA VAL A 274 5.17 19.32 -10.50
C VAL A 274 3.99 19.41 -9.55
N LEU A 275 2.78 19.34 -10.09
CA LEU A 275 1.54 19.39 -9.31
C LEU A 275 0.67 18.17 -9.57
N THR A 276 -0.02 17.67 -8.53
CA THR A 276 -0.91 16.51 -8.66
C THR A 276 -2.33 16.80 -8.17
N VAL A 277 -3.30 16.04 -8.71
CA VAL A 277 -4.66 15.93 -8.18
C VAL A 277 -4.99 14.45 -7.97
N GLU A 278 -5.35 14.07 -6.74
CA GLU A 278 -5.48 12.67 -6.33
C GLU A 278 -6.74 12.42 -5.46
N ASP A 279 -7.24 11.19 -5.48
CA ASP A 279 -8.39 10.76 -4.67
C ASP A 279 -8.18 9.35 -4.10
N PRO A 280 -7.56 9.27 -2.93
CA PRO A 280 -6.79 10.28 -2.20
C PRO A 280 -5.29 10.24 -2.51
N ILE A 281 -4.48 11.11 -1.89
CA ILE A 281 -3.01 11.02 -1.87
C ILE A 281 -2.63 9.73 -1.14
N GLU A 282 -1.86 8.86 -1.81
CA GLU A 282 -1.39 7.59 -1.20
C GLU A 282 -0.10 7.78 -0.40
N TYR A 283 0.85 8.56 -0.93
CA TYR A 283 2.14 8.89 -0.30
C TYR A 283 2.48 10.35 -0.56
N GLU A 284 3.09 11.00 0.43
CA GLU A 284 3.63 12.34 0.26
C GLU A 284 4.98 12.27 -0.49
N LEU A 285 5.08 13.03 -1.57
CA LEU A 285 6.28 13.09 -2.42
C LEU A 285 7.01 14.41 -2.17
N PRO A 286 8.27 14.39 -1.69
CA PRO A 286 9.03 15.61 -1.47
C PRO A 286 9.21 16.41 -2.76
N GLY A 287 9.02 17.75 -2.68
CA GLY A 287 9.17 18.65 -3.81
C GLY A 287 8.01 18.69 -4.80
N ILE A 288 6.93 17.96 -4.56
CA ILE A 288 5.75 17.87 -5.42
C ILE A 288 4.53 18.47 -4.70
N GLY A 289 3.82 19.37 -5.36
CA GLY A 289 2.59 19.96 -4.83
C GLY A 289 1.39 19.04 -5.04
N GLN A 290 0.97 18.32 -4.00
CA GLN A 290 -0.12 17.33 -4.09
C GLN A 290 -1.44 17.91 -3.57
N THR A 291 -2.50 17.83 -4.39
CA THR A 291 -3.86 18.28 -4.05
C THR A 291 -4.79 17.09 -3.96
N GLN A 292 -5.46 16.92 -2.81
CA GLN A 292 -6.44 15.87 -2.63
C GLN A 292 -7.85 16.36 -2.94
N VAL A 293 -8.60 15.59 -3.73
CA VAL A 293 -10.04 15.76 -3.95
C VAL A 293 -10.80 15.72 -2.62
N ASN A 294 -11.80 16.60 -2.46
CA ASN A 294 -12.62 16.66 -1.26
C ASN A 294 -14.10 16.93 -1.62
N GLY A 295 -14.88 15.86 -1.68
CA GLY A 295 -16.30 15.95 -2.01
C GLY A 295 -17.15 16.74 -0.99
N LYS A 296 -16.70 16.87 0.28
CA LYS A 296 -17.43 17.62 1.30
C LYS A 296 -17.50 19.13 1.01
N ILE A 297 -16.50 19.66 0.30
CA ILE A 297 -16.40 21.06 -0.10
C ILE A 297 -16.51 21.23 -1.62
N ASP A 298 -16.97 20.17 -2.32
CA ASP A 298 -17.12 20.16 -3.77
C ASP A 298 -15.82 20.46 -4.56
N LEU A 299 -14.68 20.09 -4.00
CA LEU A 299 -13.40 20.11 -4.70
C LEU A 299 -13.23 18.82 -5.49
N THR A 300 -13.71 18.82 -6.74
CA THR A 300 -13.63 17.70 -7.68
C THR A 300 -12.31 17.69 -8.45
N PHE A 301 -12.00 16.59 -9.18
CA PHE A 301 -10.86 16.53 -10.09
C PHE A 301 -10.83 17.70 -11.07
N ALA A 302 -11.94 17.97 -11.77
CA ALA A 302 -12.04 19.06 -12.73
C ALA A 302 -11.81 20.44 -12.10
N LYS A 303 -12.37 20.70 -10.91
CA LYS A 303 -12.18 21.97 -10.20
C LYS A 303 -10.74 22.16 -9.72
N ALA A 304 -10.14 21.12 -9.15
CA ALA A 304 -8.76 21.16 -8.71
C ALA A 304 -7.81 21.35 -9.90
N LEU A 305 -8.01 20.64 -11.01
CA LEU A 305 -7.19 20.74 -12.21
C LEU A 305 -7.25 22.15 -12.84
N ARG A 306 -8.44 22.78 -12.91
CA ARG A 306 -8.55 24.18 -13.33
C ARG A 306 -7.81 25.15 -12.41
N ALA A 307 -7.75 24.86 -11.12
CA ALA A 307 -7.01 25.69 -10.17
C ALA A 307 -5.49 25.50 -10.36
N ILE A 308 -5.03 24.27 -10.54
CA ILE A 308 -3.62 23.92 -10.77
C ILE A 308 -3.08 24.61 -12.03
N LEU A 309 -3.84 24.68 -13.11
CA LEU A 309 -3.43 25.37 -14.34
C LEU A 309 -3.14 26.86 -14.16
N ARG A 310 -3.50 27.47 -13.03
CA ARG A 310 -3.17 28.86 -12.68
C ARG A 310 -2.02 28.96 -11.67
N GLN A 311 -1.36 27.85 -11.37
CA GLN A 311 -0.23 27.75 -10.44
C GLN A 311 1.11 27.56 -11.16
N ASP A 312 1.17 27.91 -12.46
CA ASP A 312 2.37 27.81 -13.31
C ASP A 312 3.01 26.40 -13.29
N PRO A 313 2.21 25.33 -13.56
CA PRO A 313 2.76 23.99 -13.58
C PRO A 313 3.54 23.71 -14.86
N ASP A 314 4.61 22.92 -14.78
CA ASP A 314 5.27 22.30 -15.93
C ASP A 314 4.71 20.90 -16.16
N VAL A 315 4.53 20.13 -15.07
CA VAL A 315 4.02 18.76 -15.10
C VAL A 315 2.81 18.63 -14.18
N ILE A 316 1.77 18.00 -14.70
CA ILE A 316 0.51 17.77 -13.99
C ILE A 316 0.25 16.26 -13.91
N MET A 317 0.07 15.71 -12.72
CA MET A 317 -0.39 14.33 -12.57
C MET A 317 -1.85 14.30 -12.11
N ILE A 318 -2.67 13.54 -12.81
CA ILE A 318 -4.09 13.33 -12.53
C ILE A 318 -4.24 11.87 -12.06
N GLY A 319 -4.62 11.69 -10.80
CA GLY A 319 -4.77 10.35 -10.21
C GLY A 319 -5.61 9.42 -11.07
N GLU A 320 -6.74 9.92 -11.60
CA GLU A 320 -7.55 9.19 -12.58
C GLU A 320 -8.46 10.11 -13.40
N ILE A 321 -8.76 9.72 -14.64
CA ILE A 321 -9.76 10.36 -15.48
C ILE A 321 -11.01 9.48 -15.50
N ARG A 322 -12.12 9.99 -14.91
CA ARG A 322 -13.40 9.27 -14.82
C ARG A 322 -14.46 9.83 -15.74
N ASP A 323 -14.37 11.10 -16.11
CA ASP A 323 -15.40 11.86 -16.82
C ASP A 323 -14.83 12.73 -17.93
N TYR A 324 -15.73 13.17 -18.83
CA TYR A 324 -15.41 14.00 -19.97
C TYR A 324 -14.78 15.34 -19.57
N GLU A 325 -15.27 15.98 -18.49
CA GLU A 325 -14.80 17.30 -18.09
C GLU A 325 -13.32 17.24 -17.69
N THR A 326 -12.93 16.25 -16.87
CA THR A 326 -11.53 16.01 -16.47
C THR A 326 -10.66 15.66 -17.70
N ALA A 327 -11.15 14.79 -18.60
CA ALA A 327 -10.45 14.43 -19.83
C ALA A 327 -10.18 15.64 -20.72
N GLN A 328 -11.19 16.48 -20.93
CA GLN A 328 -11.09 17.68 -21.76
C GLN A 328 -10.05 18.67 -21.19
N ILE A 329 -10.06 18.93 -19.88
CA ILE A 329 -9.09 19.83 -19.26
C ILE A 329 -7.67 19.28 -19.35
N ALA A 330 -7.51 17.97 -19.13
CA ALA A 330 -6.21 17.29 -19.24
C ALA A 330 -5.60 17.41 -20.65
N ILE A 331 -6.41 17.19 -21.67
CA ILE A 331 -5.99 17.30 -23.08
C ILE A 331 -5.69 18.76 -23.43
N GLN A 332 -6.52 19.71 -23.02
CA GLN A 332 -6.25 21.13 -23.24
C GLN A 332 -4.94 21.56 -22.57
N ALA A 333 -4.68 21.12 -21.34
CA ALA A 333 -3.42 21.39 -20.66
C ALA A 333 -2.23 20.88 -21.47
N SER A 334 -2.30 19.65 -21.98
CA SER A 334 -1.24 19.05 -22.80
C SER A 334 -0.98 19.77 -24.11
N LEU A 335 -2.02 20.35 -24.72
CA LEU A 335 -1.91 21.14 -25.95
C LEU A 335 -1.39 22.57 -25.71
N THR A 336 -1.52 23.06 -24.47
CA THR A 336 -1.05 24.41 -24.08
C THR A 336 0.36 24.44 -23.48
N GLY A 337 1.10 23.34 -23.59
CA GLY A 337 2.53 23.30 -23.24
C GLY A 337 2.87 22.55 -21.96
N HIS A 338 1.92 21.84 -21.33
CA HIS A 338 2.17 21.10 -20.10
C HIS A 338 2.33 19.59 -20.38
N LEU A 339 3.18 18.93 -19.64
CA LEU A 339 3.19 17.48 -19.59
C LEU A 339 2.12 16.98 -18.62
N VAL A 340 1.23 16.13 -19.12
CA VAL A 340 0.15 15.54 -18.30
C VAL A 340 0.37 14.05 -18.17
N LEU A 341 0.42 13.58 -16.92
CA LEU A 341 0.45 12.15 -16.58
C LEU A 341 -0.90 11.79 -15.96
N ALA A 342 -1.59 10.77 -16.47
CA ALA A 342 -2.89 10.42 -15.92
C ALA A 342 -3.15 8.91 -15.91
N THR A 343 -4.12 8.46 -15.09
CA THR A 343 -4.55 7.06 -15.15
C THR A 343 -5.94 6.90 -15.74
N LEU A 344 -6.13 5.73 -16.34
CA LEU A 344 -7.42 5.21 -16.80
C LEU A 344 -7.64 3.79 -16.26
N HIS A 345 -8.87 3.31 -16.39
CA HIS A 345 -9.24 1.93 -16.07
C HIS A 345 -9.65 1.19 -17.35
N THR A 346 -8.67 0.76 -18.15
CA THR A 346 -8.86 -0.12 -19.31
C THR A 346 -7.93 -1.33 -19.19
N ASN A 347 -8.15 -2.35 -20.00
CA ASN A 347 -7.41 -3.60 -19.89
C ASN A 347 -6.08 -3.62 -20.64
N ASP A 348 -5.96 -2.81 -21.68
CA ASP A 348 -4.82 -2.71 -22.59
C ASP A 348 -4.65 -1.26 -23.07
N SER A 349 -3.58 -0.99 -23.79
CA SER A 349 -3.24 0.35 -24.24
C SER A 349 -4.14 0.88 -25.37
N PRO A 350 -4.57 0.11 -26.40
CA PRO A 350 -5.50 0.58 -27.40
C PRO A 350 -6.88 0.95 -26.85
N SER A 351 -7.41 0.16 -25.91
CA SER A 351 -8.71 0.43 -25.27
C SER A 351 -8.72 1.76 -24.48
N ALA A 352 -7.56 2.29 -24.07
CA ALA A 352 -7.49 3.60 -23.43
C ALA A 352 -7.88 4.73 -24.39
N VAL A 353 -7.50 4.61 -25.66
CA VAL A 353 -7.91 5.55 -26.72
C VAL A 353 -9.41 5.46 -26.96
N THR A 354 -9.93 4.25 -27.13
CA THR A 354 -11.37 3.99 -27.30
C THR A 354 -12.15 4.58 -26.11
N ARG A 355 -11.69 4.37 -24.90
CA ARG A 355 -12.33 4.87 -23.67
C ARG A 355 -12.44 6.40 -23.65
N LEU A 356 -11.38 7.12 -24.06
CA LEU A 356 -11.41 8.59 -24.11
C LEU A 356 -12.36 9.09 -25.22
N THR A 357 -12.37 8.44 -26.37
CA THR A 357 -13.31 8.79 -27.45
C THR A 357 -14.76 8.52 -27.07
N ASP A 358 -15.04 7.42 -26.36
CA ASP A 358 -16.37 7.09 -25.81
C ASP A 358 -16.83 8.10 -24.74
N MET A 359 -15.89 8.66 -23.98
CA MET A 359 -16.19 9.78 -23.07
C MET A 359 -16.55 11.07 -23.79
N GLY A 360 -16.33 11.17 -25.11
CA GLY A 360 -16.65 12.35 -25.93
C GLY A 360 -15.43 13.18 -26.33
N VAL A 361 -14.21 12.70 -26.08
CA VAL A 361 -12.99 13.39 -26.53
C VAL A 361 -12.88 13.29 -28.04
N GLU A 362 -12.65 14.43 -28.70
CA GLU A 362 -12.49 14.48 -30.16
C GLU A 362 -11.15 13.83 -30.57
N PRO A 363 -11.17 12.87 -31.54
CA PRO A 363 -9.98 12.14 -31.95
C PRO A 363 -8.81 13.00 -32.43
N PHE A 364 -9.09 14.13 -33.09
CA PHE A 364 -8.03 15.03 -33.55
C PHE A 364 -7.26 15.70 -32.41
N LEU A 365 -7.93 15.97 -31.26
CA LEU A 365 -7.28 16.48 -30.06
C LEU A 365 -6.42 15.40 -29.42
N LEU A 366 -6.95 14.18 -29.33
CA LEU A 366 -6.23 13.05 -28.76
C LEU A 366 -5.01 12.66 -29.60
N SER A 367 -5.16 12.57 -30.94
CA SER A 367 -4.04 12.26 -31.84
C SER A 367 -2.91 13.30 -31.78
N SER A 368 -3.25 14.56 -31.47
CA SER A 368 -2.27 15.65 -31.36
C SER A 368 -1.58 15.71 -30.00
N SER A 369 -2.24 15.26 -28.93
CA SER A 369 -1.75 15.39 -27.56
C SER A 369 -1.15 14.11 -26.98
N LEU A 370 -1.61 12.93 -27.42
CA LEU A 370 -1.17 11.66 -26.86
C LEU A 370 0.29 11.36 -27.23
N LEU A 371 1.11 11.08 -26.23
CA LEU A 371 2.49 10.62 -26.38
C LEU A 371 2.59 9.09 -26.30
N GLY A 372 1.87 8.49 -25.38
CA GLY A 372 1.82 7.04 -25.24
C GLY A 372 0.89 6.58 -24.14
N VAL A 373 0.64 5.28 -24.13
CA VAL A 373 -0.17 4.59 -23.14
C VAL A 373 0.59 3.38 -22.62
N LEU A 374 0.84 3.35 -21.31
CA LEU A 374 1.40 2.20 -20.62
C LEU A 374 0.27 1.41 -19.96
N ALA A 375 -0.01 0.22 -20.45
CA ALA A 375 -0.90 -0.70 -19.76
C ALA A 375 -0.11 -1.64 -18.86
N GLN A 376 -0.65 -1.93 -17.68
CA GLN A 376 0.06 -2.73 -16.68
C GLN A 376 -0.85 -3.65 -15.86
N ARG A 377 -0.27 -4.78 -15.47
CA ARG A 377 -0.85 -5.74 -14.52
C ARG A 377 0.21 -6.19 -13.53
N LEU A 378 -0.19 -6.56 -12.34
CA LEU A 378 0.68 -7.21 -11.36
C LEU A 378 0.44 -8.72 -11.39
N VAL A 379 1.53 -9.47 -11.47
CA VAL A 379 1.55 -10.91 -11.32
C VAL A 379 2.32 -11.29 -10.07
N ARG A 380 1.95 -12.42 -9.43
CA ARG A 380 2.66 -12.92 -8.25
C ARG A 380 3.99 -13.55 -8.65
N VAL A 381 5.02 -13.32 -7.85
CA VAL A 381 6.33 -13.91 -8.02
C VAL A 381 6.39 -15.24 -7.28
N LEU A 382 6.93 -16.28 -7.92
CA LEU A 382 7.16 -17.58 -7.27
C LEU A 382 8.13 -17.42 -6.09
N CYS A 383 7.80 -18.03 -4.97
CA CYS A 383 8.65 -18.02 -3.79
C CYS A 383 10.02 -18.65 -4.09
N THR A 384 11.09 -17.90 -3.90
CA THR A 384 12.46 -18.34 -4.20
C THR A 384 12.88 -19.55 -3.37
N HIS A 385 12.31 -19.72 -2.16
CA HIS A 385 12.66 -20.80 -1.24
C HIS A 385 12.00 -22.12 -1.58
N CYS A 386 10.83 -22.13 -2.23
CA CYS A 386 10.07 -23.36 -2.43
C CYS A 386 9.65 -23.65 -3.87
N LYS A 387 9.90 -22.73 -4.81
CA LYS A 387 9.63 -23.02 -6.23
C LYS A 387 10.41 -24.24 -6.70
N ARG A 388 9.80 -25.09 -7.51
CA ARG A 388 10.43 -26.26 -8.11
C ARG A 388 10.29 -26.21 -9.63
N GLN A 389 11.30 -26.70 -10.30
CA GLN A 389 11.30 -26.85 -11.75
C GLN A 389 10.86 -28.27 -12.09
N ASP A 390 9.97 -28.43 -13.06
CA ASP A 390 9.59 -29.74 -13.60
C ASP A 390 10.59 -30.24 -14.66
N GLU A 391 10.33 -31.42 -15.19
CA GLU A 391 11.16 -32.06 -16.23
C GLU A 391 11.16 -31.27 -17.55
N GLN A 392 10.18 -30.39 -17.76
CA GLN A 392 10.03 -29.54 -18.95
C GLN A 392 10.71 -28.17 -18.78
N GLY A 393 11.30 -27.91 -17.61
CA GLY A 393 11.96 -26.65 -17.27
C GLY A 393 11.02 -25.56 -16.76
N LEU A 394 9.74 -25.84 -16.52
CA LEU A 394 8.77 -24.88 -16.01
C LEU A 394 8.83 -24.83 -14.48
N TRP A 395 8.72 -23.61 -13.93
CA TRP A 395 8.71 -23.39 -12.49
C TRP A 395 7.30 -23.44 -11.90
N HIS A 396 7.13 -24.19 -10.82
CA HIS A 396 5.85 -24.39 -10.12
C HIS A 396 5.90 -23.91 -8.67
N PRO A 397 4.77 -23.34 -8.14
CA PRO A 397 4.64 -23.00 -6.74
C PRO A 397 4.48 -24.30 -5.92
N VAL A 398 5.16 -24.38 -4.77
CA VAL A 398 5.03 -25.52 -3.84
C VAL A 398 4.35 -25.08 -2.55
N GLY A 399 4.88 -24.07 -1.89
CA GLY A 399 4.43 -23.58 -0.59
C GLY A 399 5.43 -23.94 0.52
N CYS A 400 5.75 -22.97 1.37
CA CYS A 400 6.58 -23.14 2.57
C CYS A 400 6.20 -22.07 3.60
N ALA A 401 6.76 -22.15 4.81
CA ALA A 401 6.51 -21.17 5.88
C ALA A 401 6.84 -19.73 5.45
N GLU A 402 7.90 -19.52 4.66
CA GLU A 402 8.34 -18.21 4.16
C GLU A 402 7.31 -17.51 3.26
N CYS A 403 6.50 -18.24 2.54
CA CYS A 403 5.46 -17.70 1.67
C CYS A 403 4.03 -17.95 2.23
N GLY A 404 3.90 -18.32 3.50
CA GLY A 404 2.63 -18.67 4.11
C GLY A 404 1.91 -19.81 3.36
N HIS A 405 2.68 -20.79 2.89
CA HIS A 405 2.23 -21.98 2.16
C HIS A 405 1.54 -21.71 0.80
N THR A 406 1.65 -20.49 0.26
CA THR A 406 1.03 -20.11 -1.03
C THR A 406 1.87 -20.49 -2.25
N GLY A 407 3.17 -20.67 -2.09
CA GLY A 407 4.13 -20.83 -3.18
C GLY A 407 4.54 -19.52 -3.86
N TYR A 408 3.99 -18.36 -3.43
CA TYR A 408 4.27 -17.05 -4.00
C TYR A 408 4.68 -16.06 -2.91
N LYS A 409 5.58 -15.13 -3.24
CA LYS A 409 6.01 -14.04 -2.35
C LYS A 409 6.37 -12.81 -3.16
N GLY A 410 5.57 -11.73 -2.97
CA GLY A 410 5.71 -10.49 -3.71
C GLY A 410 5.05 -10.52 -5.10
N ARG A 411 5.10 -9.37 -5.76
CA ARG A 411 4.51 -9.12 -7.08
C ARG A 411 5.50 -8.42 -7.99
N THR A 412 5.34 -8.59 -9.30
CA THR A 412 6.07 -7.85 -10.33
C THR A 412 5.10 -7.33 -11.38
N GLY A 413 5.47 -6.25 -12.07
CA GLY A 413 4.68 -5.70 -13.16
C GLY A 413 4.88 -6.47 -14.46
N VAL A 414 3.81 -6.58 -15.24
CA VAL A 414 3.84 -6.91 -16.66
C VAL A 414 3.30 -5.70 -17.39
N TYR A 415 3.99 -5.28 -18.43
CA TYR A 415 3.78 -3.99 -19.08
C TYR A 415 3.64 -4.13 -20.58
N GLU A 416 2.84 -3.24 -21.14
CA GLU A 416 2.61 -3.04 -22.54
C GLU A 416 2.67 -1.53 -22.83
N LEU A 417 3.55 -1.05 -23.68
CA LEU A 417 3.72 0.36 -23.98
C LEU A 417 3.41 0.65 -25.45
N MET A 418 2.27 1.28 -25.70
CA MET A 418 1.93 1.85 -27.00
C MET A 418 2.46 3.28 -27.09
N THR A 419 3.42 3.53 -27.95
CA THR A 419 3.87 4.89 -28.31
C THR A 419 3.00 5.47 -29.40
N ALA A 420 2.62 6.74 -29.30
CA ALA A 420 1.81 7.41 -30.31
C ALA A 420 2.70 7.88 -31.49
N ASP A 421 3.16 6.93 -32.28
CA ASP A 421 3.89 7.21 -33.53
C ASP A 421 2.96 7.76 -34.62
N ALA A 422 3.48 8.00 -35.81
CA ALA A 422 2.72 8.58 -36.93
C ALA A 422 1.52 7.69 -37.35
N GLN A 423 1.70 6.36 -37.34
CA GLN A 423 0.67 5.41 -37.73
C GLN A 423 -0.43 5.32 -36.68
N VAL A 424 -0.05 5.21 -35.41
CA VAL A 424 -0.99 5.22 -34.28
C VAL A 424 -1.80 6.53 -34.26
N ARG A 425 -1.14 7.68 -34.44
CA ARG A 425 -1.82 9.00 -34.53
C ARG A 425 -2.80 9.08 -35.66
N GLU A 426 -2.46 8.56 -36.87
CA GLU A 426 -3.35 8.50 -38.01
C GLU A 426 -4.59 7.66 -37.73
N HIS A 427 -4.41 6.47 -37.13
CA HIS A 427 -5.54 5.61 -36.75
C HIS A 427 -6.45 6.27 -35.70
N ILE A 428 -5.88 6.96 -34.71
CA ILE A 428 -6.67 7.73 -33.74
C ILE A 428 -7.46 8.83 -34.43
N HIS A 429 -6.81 9.63 -35.30
CA HIS A 429 -7.43 10.74 -36.01
C HIS A 429 -8.62 10.28 -36.86
N ASN A 430 -8.46 9.16 -37.56
CA ASN A 430 -9.47 8.58 -38.47
C ASN A 430 -10.54 7.75 -37.76
N ARG A 431 -10.57 7.71 -36.40
CA ARG A 431 -11.51 6.86 -35.65
C ARG A 431 -11.45 5.39 -36.07
N ALA A 432 -10.25 4.88 -36.33
CA ALA A 432 -10.09 3.48 -36.72
C ALA A 432 -10.59 2.52 -35.63
N ALA A 433 -11.01 1.33 -36.07
CA ALA A 433 -11.39 0.29 -35.09
C ALA A 433 -10.22 -0.07 -34.15
N GLU A 434 -10.53 -0.40 -32.91
CA GLU A 434 -9.54 -0.75 -31.88
C GLU A 434 -8.57 -1.86 -32.34
N SER A 435 -9.06 -2.82 -33.13
CA SER A 435 -8.22 -3.87 -33.70
C SER A 435 -7.15 -3.36 -34.68
N LEU A 436 -7.42 -2.31 -35.44
CA LEU A 436 -6.43 -1.69 -36.33
C LEU A 436 -5.41 -0.88 -35.52
N LEU A 437 -5.87 -0.19 -34.47
CA LEU A 437 -5.00 0.50 -33.55
C LEU A 437 -4.07 -0.46 -32.83
N ALA A 438 -4.58 -1.62 -32.37
CA ALA A 438 -3.78 -2.68 -31.76
C ALA A 438 -2.73 -3.25 -32.75
N GLN A 439 -3.09 -3.48 -34.01
CA GLN A 439 -2.15 -3.94 -35.03
C GLN A 439 -1.04 -2.91 -35.29
N ALA A 440 -1.40 -1.63 -35.38
CA ALA A 440 -0.42 -0.56 -35.55
C ALA A 440 0.54 -0.50 -34.35
N ALA A 441 0.00 -0.60 -33.13
CA ALA A 441 0.80 -0.61 -31.89
C ALA A 441 1.79 -1.79 -31.86
N VAL A 442 1.35 -3.01 -32.21
CA VAL A 442 2.22 -4.20 -32.29
C VAL A 442 3.31 -4.02 -33.36
N SER A 443 2.98 -3.42 -34.51
CA SER A 443 3.95 -3.12 -35.56
C SER A 443 4.99 -2.08 -35.13
N GLY A 444 4.60 -1.16 -34.22
CA GLY A 444 5.46 -0.14 -33.62
C GLY A 444 6.32 -0.61 -32.46
N GLY A 445 6.20 -1.88 -32.04
CA GLY A 445 7.04 -2.46 -30.97
C GLY A 445 6.34 -2.62 -29.63
N LEU A 446 5.02 -2.72 -29.59
CA LEU A 446 4.21 -2.99 -28.40
C LEU A 446 4.63 -4.31 -27.75
#